data_63d659265a8ecd8525f0f382c8f06bdb
#
_entry.id   63d659265a8ecd8525f0f382c8f06bdb
#
_cell.length_a   1.000
_cell.length_b   1.000
_cell.length_c   1.000
_cell.angle_alpha   90.00
_cell.angle_beta   90.00
_cell.angle_gamma   90.00
#
_symmetry.space_group_name_H-M   'P 1'
#
loop_
_entity.id
_entity.type
_entity.pdbx_description
1 polymer ?
#
loop_
_entity_poly.entity_id
_entity_poly.type
_entity_poly.pdbx_seq_one_letter_code
_entity_poly.pdbx_strand_id
1 'polypeptide(L)'
;MNGVPGGAEVVIVGGGVEGLATAWALACKGVTDVLVLERATLGSGGTGKSSGVVRCHYGVPSLAAMAWRGTHVFEQAPDLLGAQIGFEQVGYVVGVGPQNIEPFTASIAAQQRLGIDTRLVSHDDVAALWPAAHLDDFAAFAYEPRGGYGDAYSTAMAFAAAARRQGATVRQGAAVQELLHDGGRATGVRLADGSTVSAGSVVVAAGAWSVDLLAPLGVDLPIVVHREPLLLVDPGEPLGDVPVLSDLVTLQYIRAERSGELLVGNSDLGTLSPSDPDAYSNQADEAYVDVATEKFAARFPKLQSAGLSSSYAGCYDVTPDFNPVLSATDIDRLFVAAGFSGHGFKISPAVGELMADLVVDGCSNAPDVPHTDFRLSRFAEGELLRTPHPYVGAGQMR
;
A
#
# COMPACT_ATOMS: atom_id res chain seq x y z
N MET A 1 17.06 6.40 28.73
CA MET A 1 16.52 5.64 27.58
C MET A 1 15.88 4.39 28.18
N ASN A 2 14.55 4.27 28.13
CA ASN A 2 13.89 3.05 28.64
C ASN A 2 14.21 1.93 27.62
N GLY A 3 14.77 0.81 28.11
CA GLY A 3 15.10 -0.37 27.28
C GLY A 3 13.85 -0.95 26.59
N VAL A 4 14.06 -1.92 25.71
CA VAL A 4 12.96 -2.69 25.11
C VAL A 4 12.31 -3.51 26.22
N PRO A 5 10.96 -3.55 26.35
CA PRO A 5 10.26 -4.42 27.30
C PRO A 5 10.63 -5.90 27.10
N GLY A 6 10.70 -6.67 28.19
CA GLY A 6 11.02 -8.10 28.12
C GLY A 6 9.90 -8.97 27.56
N GLY A 7 8.71 -8.42 27.35
CA GLY A 7 7.56 -9.13 26.75
C GLY A 7 6.38 -8.22 26.51
N ALA A 8 5.41 -8.71 25.74
CA ALA A 8 4.11 -8.11 25.48
C ALA A 8 3.06 -9.18 25.11
N GLU A 9 1.78 -8.84 25.21
CA GLU A 9 0.70 -9.71 24.72
C GLU A 9 0.81 -9.89 23.20
N VAL A 10 1.06 -8.80 22.45
CA VAL A 10 1.29 -8.85 21.01
C VAL A 10 2.58 -8.11 20.67
N VAL A 11 3.49 -8.79 19.98
CA VAL A 11 4.69 -8.19 19.38
C VAL A 11 4.47 -8.05 17.88
N ILE A 12 4.63 -6.82 17.36
CA ILE A 12 4.57 -6.51 15.94
C ILE A 12 5.98 -6.19 15.44
N VAL A 13 6.44 -6.93 14.45
CA VAL A 13 7.76 -6.75 13.81
C VAL A 13 7.60 -5.90 12.56
N GLY A 14 8.09 -4.67 12.61
CA GLY A 14 8.02 -3.68 11.55
C GLY A 14 7.19 -2.44 11.93
N GLY A 15 7.82 -1.27 11.84
CA GLY A 15 7.27 0.05 12.11
C GLY A 15 6.85 0.79 10.83
N GLY A 16 6.45 0.06 9.79
CA GLY A 16 5.79 0.59 8.60
C GLY A 16 4.31 0.91 8.86
N VAL A 17 3.63 1.49 7.87
CA VAL A 17 2.22 1.89 8.01
C VAL A 17 1.31 0.72 8.39
N GLU A 18 1.60 -0.50 7.90
CA GLU A 18 0.79 -1.69 8.17
C GLU A 18 0.93 -2.17 9.62
N GLY A 19 2.16 -2.26 10.13
CA GLY A 19 2.40 -2.66 11.51
C GLY A 19 1.85 -1.62 12.50
N LEU A 20 1.95 -0.34 12.17
CA LEU A 20 1.44 0.75 13.01
C LEU A 20 -0.10 0.84 12.97
N ALA A 21 -0.73 0.61 11.82
CA ALA A 21 -2.17 0.48 11.70
C ALA A 21 -2.70 -0.74 12.49
N THR A 22 -1.97 -1.87 12.43
CA THR A 22 -2.29 -3.06 13.23
C THR A 22 -2.22 -2.77 14.73
N ALA A 23 -1.17 -2.07 15.19
CA ALA A 23 -1.05 -1.67 16.59
C ALA A 23 -2.21 -0.76 17.04
N TRP A 24 -2.60 0.21 16.21
CA TRP A 24 -3.74 1.08 16.48
C TRP A 24 -5.06 0.30 16.54
N ALA A 25 -5.30 -0.58 15.57
CA ALA A 25 -6.53 -1.37 15.51
C ALA A 25 -6.66 -2.36 16.69
N LEU A 26 -5.56 -3.01 17.11
CA LEU A 26 -5.51 -3.84 18.31
C LEU A 26 -5.89 -3.02 19.56
N ALA A 27 -5.31 -1.82 19.68
CA ALA A 27 -5.61 -0.94 20.80
C ALA A 27 -7.09 -0.50 20.79
N CYS A 28 -7.69 -0.25 19.62
CA CYS A 28 -9.12 0.03 19.48
C CYS A 28 -10.01 -1.17 19.93
N LYS A 29 -9.51 -2.40 19.82
CA LYS A 29 -10.16 -3.62 20.35
C LYS A 29 -9.87 -3.88 21.84
N GLY A 30 -9.13 -2.99 22.51
CA GLY A 30 -8.80 -3.11 23.94
C GLY A 30 -7.54 -3.93 24.25
N VAL A 31 -6.81 -4.40 23.22
CA VAL A 31 -5.50 -5.02 23.40
C VAL A 31 -4.45 -3.90 23.50
N THR A 32 -4.06 -3.55 24.72
CA THR A 32 -3.19 -2.41 25.00
C THR A 32 -1.73 -2.78 25.25
N ASP A 33 -1.44 -4.04 25.60
CA ASP A 33 -0.07 -4.56 25.77
C ASP A 33 0.49 -4.99 24.40
N VAL A 34 0.69 -4.00 23.53
CA VAL A 34 1.24 -4.15 22.18
C VAL A 34 2.61 -3.51 22.11
N LEU A 35 3.59 -4.25 21.59
CA LEU A 35 4.95 -3.78 21.36
C LEU A 35 5.29 -3.82 19.87
N VAL A 36 5.49 -2.66 19.25
CA VAL A 36 6.02 -2.54 17.88
C VAL A 36 7.54 -2.41 17.93
N LEU A 37 8.24 -3.25 17.19
CA LEU A 37 9.69 -3.26 17.05
C LEU A 37 10.09 -2.87 15.62
N GLU A 38 10.80 -1.76 15.50
CA GLU A 38 11.31 -1.23 14.23
C GLU A 38 12.84 -1.24 14.23
N ARG A 39 13.45 -1.77 13.18
CA ARG A 39 14.91 -1.90 13.08
C ARG A 39 15.65 -0.56 12.97
N ALA A 40 15.03 0.42 12.31
CA ALA A 40 15.62 1.74 12.06
C ALA A 40 14.70 2.85 12.58
N THR A 41 14.08 3.61 11.71
CA THR A 41 13.10 4.65 12.02
C THR A 41 11.74 4.28 11.45
N LEU A 42 10.66 4.72 12.12
CA LEU A 42 9.31 4.43 11.66
C LEU A 42 9.10 4.91 10.23
N GLY A 43 8.47 4.08 9.42
CA GLY A 43 8.16 4.40 8.05
C GLY A 43 9.35 4.44 7.08
N SER A 44 10.58 4.08 7.51
CA SER A 44 11.79 4.18 6.67
C SER A 44 11.88 3.16 5.53
N GLY A 45 11.08 2.09 5.56
CA GLY A 45 10.98 1.11 4.48
C GLY A 45 10.08 1.58 3.33
N GLY A 46 9.29 0.69 2.75
CA GLY A 46 8.36 0.97 1.64
C GLY A 46 7.38 2.10 1.91
N THR A 47 6.96 2.28 3.17
CA THR A 47 6.06 3.37 3.59
C THR A 47 6.60 4.76 3.19
N GLY A 48 7.86 5.07 3.50
CA GLY A 48 8.46 6.37 3.19
C GLY A 48 8.80 6.57 1.71
N LYS A 49 8.56 5.58 0.88
CA LYS A 49 8.75 5.61 -0.59
C LYS A 49 7.43 5.59 -1.37
N SER A 50 6.31 5.55 -0.65
CA SER A 50 4.99 5.47 -1.26
C SER A 50 4.65 6.74 -2.04
N SER A 51 3.99 6.58 -3.19
CA SER A 51 3.40 7.69 -3.94
C SER A 51 2.20 8.33 -3.22
N GLY A 52 1.70 7.70 -2.17
CA GLY A 52 0.60 8.21 -1.37
C GLY A 52 -0.76 8.24 -2.06
N VAL A 53 -0.93 7.64 -3.23
CA VAL A 53 -2.21 7.66 -3.96
C VAL A 53 -3.29 6.93 -3.19
N VAL A 54 -4.43 7.59 -3.00
CA VAL A 54 -5.66 7.06 -2.39
C VAL A 54 -6.73 6.90 -3.46
N ARG A 55 -7.12 5.68 -3.72
CA ARG A 55 -8.13 5.29 -4.72
C ARG A 55 -8.79 3.98 -4.34
N CYS A 56 -10.00 3.75 -4.83
CA CYS A 56 -10.76 2.52 -4.63
C CYS A 56 -10.88 1.67 -5.90
N HIS A 57 -10.36 2.14 -7.03
CA HIS A 57 -10.40 1.43 -8.30
C HIS A 57 -9.54 0.18 -8.27
N TYR A 58 -10.14 -0.93 -7.88
CA TYR A 58 -9.58 -2.27 -7.84
C TYR A 58 -10.53 -3.27 -8.47
N GLY A 59 -9.98 -4.25 -9.20
CA GLY A 59 -10.75 -5.34 -9.77
C GLY A 59 -11.14 -6.42 -8.74
N VAL A 60 -10.33 -6.63 -7.70
CA VAL A 60 -10.64 -7.58 -6.60
C VAL A 60 -11.59 -6.91 -5.62
N PRO A 61 -12.81 -7.43 -5.39
CA PRO A 61 -13.84 -6.77 -4.57
C PRO A 61 -13.41 -6.51 -3.12
N SER A 62 -12.77 -7.47 -2.47
CA SER A 62 -12.28 -7.33 -1.10
C SER A 62 -11.19 -6.26 -0.98
N LEU A 63 -10.32 -6.12 -2.00
CA LEU A 63 -9.31 -5.07 -2.03
C LEU A 63 -9.93 -3.68 -2.25
N ALA A 64 -10.97 -3.59 -3.12
CA ALA A 64 -11.73 -2.37 -3.30
C ALA A 64 -12.45 -1.94 -2.00
N ALA A 65 -13.04 -2.91 -1.29
CA ALA A 65 -13.68 -2.67 0.01
C ALA A 65 -12.66 -2.20 1.07
N MET A 66 -11.46 -2.79 1.13
CA MET A 66 -10.39 -2.33 2.01
C MET A 66 -9.97 -0.89 1.72
N ALA A 67 -9.81 -0.54 0.44
CA ALA A 67 -9.47 0.83 0.04
C ALA A 67 -10.57 1.83 0.40
N TRP A 68 -11.83 1.44 0.24
CA TRP A 68 -12.98 2.26 0.63
C TRP A 68 -13.04 2.51 2.14
N ARG A 69 -12.80 1.48 2.96
CA ARG A 69 -12.65 1.62 4.42
C ARG A 69 -11.47 2.53 4.77
N GLY A 70 -10.35 2.37 4.09
CA GLY A 70 -9.17 3.22 4.25
C GLY A 70 -9.45 4.69 3.96
N THR A 71 -10.19 4.99 2.87
CA THR A 71 -10.59 6.36 2.52
C THR A 71 -11.38 7.02 3.65
N HIS A 72 -12.33 6.30 4.29
CA HIS A 72 -13.09 6.83 5.42
C HIS A 72 -12.21 7.17 6.62
N VAL A 73 -11.21 6.33 6.92
CA VAL A 73 -10.27 6.61 8.02
C VAL A 73 -9.40 7.83 7.69
N PHE A 74 -8.95 7.97 6.45
CA PHE A 74 -8.14 9.11 6.03
C PHE A 74 -8.89 10.42 6.08
N GLU A 75 -10.16 10.45 5.66
CA GLU A 75 -11.04 11.62 5.79
C GLU A 75 -11.26 12.03 7.25
N GLN A 76 -11.35 11.06 8.14
CA GLN A 76 -11.61 11.26 9.56
C GLN A 76 -10.34 11.19 10.42
N ALA A 77 -9.15 11.25 9.82
CA ALA A 77 -7.88 11.08 10.54
C ALA A 77 -7.70 12.07 11.73
N PRO A 78 -8.12 13.33 11.65
CA PRO A 78 -8.04 14.23 12.80
C PRO A 78 -8.82 13.71 14.01
N ASP A 79 -9.98 13.13 13.81
CA ASP A 79 -10.84 12.63 14.88
C ASP A 79 -10.39 11.24 15.35
N LEU A 80 -10.11 10.33 14.43
CA LEU A 80 -9.74 8.94 14.73
C LEU A 80 -8.29 8.81 15.22
N LEU A 81 -7.37 9.47 14.52
CA LEU A 81 -5.92 9.39 14.79
C LEU A 81 -5.40 10.59 15.57
N GLY A 82 -6.20 11.65 15.75
CA GLY A 82 -5.83 12.87 16.46
C GLY A 82 -4.73 13.67 15.76
N ALA A 83 -4.58 13.51 14.44
CA ALA A 83 -3.56 14.20 13.66
C ALA A 83 -3.99 14.33 12.19
N GLN A 84 -3.54 15.40 11.55
CA GLN A 84 -3.58 15.54 10.10
C GLN A 84 -2.56 14.60 9.45
N ILE A 85 -2.94 13.92 8.39
CA ILE A 85 -2.10 12.95 7.66
C ILE A 85 -1.71 13.44 6.27
N GLY A 86 -1.95 14.71 5.97
CA GLY A 86 -1.67 15.28 4.66
C GLY A 86 -2.53 14.71 3.54
N PHE A 87 -3.73 14.23 3.85
CA PHE A 87 -4.68 13.75 2.83
C PHE A 87 -5.28 14.93 2.07
N GLU A 88 -5.01 14.97 0.75
CA GLU A 88 -5.54 15.92 -0.21
C GLU A 88 -6.57 15.21 -1.07
N GLN A 89 -7.83 15.54 -0.86
CA GLN A 89 -8.96 14.94 -1.58
C GLN A 89 -9.21 15.71 -2.89
N VAL A 90 -8.28 15.55 -3.83
CA VAL A 90 -8.31 16.20 -5.15
C VAL A 90 -9.09 15.41 -6.20
N GLY A 91 -9.55 14.22 -5.84
CA GLY A 91 -10.18 13.27 -6.74
C GLY A 91 -9.16 12.32 -7.40
N TYR A 92 -9.71 11.29 -8.05
CA TYR A 92 -8.94 10.31 -8.83
C TYR A 92 -9.67 10.02 -10.13
N VAL A 93 -8.99 10.18 -11.24
CA VAL A 93 -9.46 9.84 -12.59
C VAL A 93 -8.69 8.61 -13.07
N VAL A 94 -9.40 7.67 -13.67
CA VAL A 94 -8.79 6.55 -14.38
C VAL A 94 -9.35 6.48 -15.79
N GLY A 95 -8.46 6.29 -16.78
CA GLY A 95 -8.82 6.16 -18.18
C GLY A 95 -8.31 4.87 -18.80
N VAL A 96 -9.12 4.26 -19.67
CA VAL A 96 -8.82 3.00 -20.37
C VAL A 96 -8.94 3.14 -21.87
N GLY A 97 -8.18 2.31 -22.60
CA GLY A 97 -8.29 2.17 -24.05
C GLY A 97 -9.51 1.34 -24.51
N PRO A 98 -9.78 1.28 -25.82
CA PRO A 98 -10.99 0.66 -26.39
C PRO A 98 -11.18 -0.81 -26.03
N GLN A 99 -10.10 -1.57 -25.85
CA GLN A 99 -10.14 -3.00 -25.53
C GLN A 99 -10.64 -3.28 -24.12
N ASN A 100 -10.71 -2.26 -23.26
CA ASN A 100 -11.04 -2.40 -21.85
C ASN A 100 -12.41 -1.77 -21.46
N ILE A 101 -13.19 -1.26 -22.39
CA ILE A 101 -14.48 -0.59 -22.10
C ILE A 101 -15.43 -1.51 -21.33
N GLU A 102 -15.62 -2.74 -21.79
CA GLU A 102 -16.56 -3.68 -21.18
C GLU A 102 -16.13 -4.08 -19.75
N PRO A 103 -14.90 -4.62 -19.51
CA PRO A 103 -14.47 -4.97 -18.17
C PRO A 103 -14.37 -3.74 -17.26
N PHE A 104 -14.05 -2.56 -17.78
CA PHE A 104 -14.02 -1.31 -17.04
C PHE A 104 -15.40 -0.91 -16.52
N THR A 105 -16.40 -0.91 -17.39
CA THR A 105 -17.79 -0.59 -17.02
C THR A 105 -18.33 -1.57 -15.98
N ALA A 106 -18.03 -2.86 -16.15
CA ALA A 106 -18.43 -3.90 -15.20
C ALA A 106 -17.73 -3.73 -13.84
N SER A 107 -16.44 -3.35 -13.82
CA SER A 107 -15.68 -3.06 -12.61
C SER A 107 -16.26 -1.86 -11.86
N ILE A 108 -16.55 -0.76 -12.54
CA ILE A 108 -17.19 0.42 -11.93
C ILE A 108 -18.55 0.06 -11.30
N ALA A 109 -19.39 -0.70 -12.02
CA ALA A 109 -20.66 -1.15 -11.48
C ALA A 109 -20.49 -2.07 -10.25
N ALA A 110 -19.44 -2.89 -10.20
CA ALA A 110 -19.13 -3.71 -9.04
C ALA A 110 -18.71 -2.86 -7.84
N GLN A 111 -17.87 -1.85 -8.05
CA GLN A 111 -17.42 -0.92 -7.01
C GLN A 111 -18.59 -0.09 -6.45
N GLN A 112 -19.52 0.36 -7.30
CA GLN A 112 -20.74 1.06 -6.88
C GLN A 112 -21.62 0.19 -5.97
N ARG A 113 -21.70 -1.14 -6.23
CA ARG A 113 -22.44 -2.07 -5.35
C ARG A 113 -21.81 -2.20 -3.96
N LEU A 114 -20.50 -1.95 -3.82
CA LEU A 114 -19.81 -1.86 -2.53
C LEU A 114 -20.02 -0.49 -1.83
N GLY A 115 -20.74 0.44 -2.47
CA GLY A 115 -20.98 1.77 -1.93
C GLY A 115 -19.83 2.75 -2.22
N ILE A 116 -18.89 2.40 -3.09
CA ILE A 116 -17.77 3.26 -3.49
C ILE A 116 -18.33 4.40 -4.36
N ASP A 117 -17.97 5.64 -4.01
CA ASP A 117 -18.32 6.83 -4.79
C ASP A 117 -17.42 6.92 -6.03
N THR A 118 -17.83 6.21 -7.07
CA THR A 118 -17.19 6.19 -8.39
C THR A 118 -18.23 6.28 -9.49
N ARG A 119 -17.90 6.93 -10.60
CA ARG A 119 -18.81 7.07 -11.74
C ARG A 119 -18.07 7.17 -13.06
N LEU A 120 -18.71 6.70 -14.12
CA LEU A 120 -18.26 6.98 -15.48
C LEU A 120 -18.44 8.48 -15.77
N VAL A 121 -17.47 9.07 -16.46
CA VAL A 121 -17.46 10.48 -16.84
C VAL A 121 -17.12 10.65 -18.31
N SER A 122 -17.50 11.77 -18.91
CA SER A 122 -17.23 12.08 -20.33
C SER A 122 -15.79 12.56 -20.56
N HIS A 123 -15.37 12.58 -21.82
CA HIS A 123 -14.10 13.21 -22.22
C HIS A 123 -14.06 14.70 -21.85
N ASP A 124 -15.18 15.41 -22.04
CA ASP A 124 -15.29 16.83 -21.71
C ASP A 124 -15.11 17.08 -20.21
N ASP A 125 -15.69 16.21 -19.35
CA ASP A 125 -15.48 16.29 -17.91
C ASP A 125 -14.00 16.15 -17.54
N VAL A 126 -13.29 15.17 -18.16
CA VAL A 126 -11.86 14.96 -17.88
C VAL A 126 -11.00 16.05 -18.50
N ALA A 127 -11.35 16.56 -19.70
CA ALA A 127 -10.66 17.69 -20.31
C ALA A 127 -10.76 18.96 -19.46
N ALA A 128 -11.87 19.15 -18.75
CA ALA A 128 -12.02 20.25 -17.79
C ALA A 128 -11.13 20.07 -16.55
N LEU A 129 -10.95 18.83 -16.07
CA LEU A 129 -10.09 18.50 -14.94
C LEU A 129 -8.60 18.51 -15.28
N TRP A 130 -8.24 18.06 -16.48
CA TRP A 130 -6.88 17.98 -17.01
C TRP A 130 -6.73 18.69 -18.35
N PRO A 131 -6.78 20.05 -18.41
CA PRO A 131 -6.74 20.80 -19.68
C PRO A 131 -5.44 20.62 -20.49
N ALA A 132 -4.35 20.26 -19.82
CA ALA A 132 -3.05 20.02 -20.46
C ALA A 132 -2.93 18.63 -21.08
N ALA A 133 -3.77 17.66 -20.68
CA ALA A 133 -3.66 16.29 -21.13
C ALA A 133 -4.18 16.09 -22.56
N HIS A 134 -3.54 15.18 -23.28
CA HIS A 134 -4.05 14.56 -24.50
C HIS A 134 -4.91 13.37 -24.09
N LEU A 135 -6.16 13.31 -24.57
CA LEU A 135 -7.16 12.34 -24.11
C LEU A 135 -7.72 11.46 -25.23
N ASP A 136 -7.36 11.70 -26.51
CA ASP A 136 -8.01 11.10 -27.68
C ASP A 136 -7.80 9.58 -27.81
N ASP A 137 -6.79 9.03 -27.14
CA ASP A 137 -6.47 7.61 -27.12
C ASP A 137 -7.22 6.83 -26.02
N PHE A 138 -7.92 7.53 -25.12
CA PHE A 138 -8.81 6.90 -24.16
C PHE A 138 -10.20 6.67 -24.75
N ALA A 139 -10.81 5.56 -24.34
CA ALA A 139 -12.17 5.19 -24.77
C ALA A 139 -13.21 5.38 -23.67
N ALA A 140 -12.80 5.31 -22.40
CA ALA A 140 -13.69 5.53 -21.27
C ALA A 140 -12.89 6.04 -20.06
N PHE A 141 -13.61 6.78 -19.19
CA PHE A 141 -13.08 7.29 -17.93
C PHE A 141 -14.03 7.02 -16.77
N ALA A 142 -13.44 6.87 -15.58
CA ALA A 142 -14.18 6.96 -14.33
C ALA A 142 -13.52 7.98 -13.39
N TYR A 143 -14.34 8.54 -12.50
CA TYR A 143 -13.94 9.53 -11.51
C TYR A 143 -14.41 9.13 -10.12
N GLU A 144 -13.47 9.16 -9.16
CA GLU A 144 -13.69 8.99 -7.73
C GLU A 144 -13.46 10.35 -7.05
N PRO A 145 -14.53 11.10 -6.68
CA PRO A 145 -14.37 12.43 -6.07
C PRO A 145 -13.73 12.38 -4.68
N ARG A 146 -13.82 11.24 -3.99
CA ARG A 146 -13.24 11.03 -2.67
C ARG A 146 -11.81 10.45 -2.72
N GLY A 147 -11.27 10.21 -3.90
CA GLY A 147 -9.87 9.85 -4.12
C GLY A 147 -8.93 11.04 -3.97
N GLY A 148 -7.64 10.77 -4.09
CA GLY A 148 -6.60 11.79 -4.00
C GLY A 148 -5.26 11.20 -3.59
N TYR A 149 -4.54 11.88 -2.70
CA TYR A 149 -3.28 11.38 -2.16
C TYR A 149 -3.05 11.84 -0.72
N GLY A 150 -2.22 11.11 0.01
CA GLY A 150 -1.83 11.43 1.38
C GLY A 150 -0.34 11.28 1.60
N ASP A 151 0.15 11.81 2.72
CA ASP A 151 1.53 11.61 3.15
C ASP A 151 1.65 10.32 3.96
N ALA A 152 2.30 9.30 3.37
CA ALA A 152 2.39 7.98 3.98
C ALA A 152 3.24 7.98 5.27
N TYR A 153 4.25 8.84 5.36
CA TYR A 153 5.04 8.98 6.58
C TYR A 153 4.21 9.62 7.70
N SER A 154 3.54 10.73 7.42
CA SER A 154 2.64 11.39 8.40
C SER A 154 1.53 10.45 8.87
N THR A 155 0.98 9.64 7.95
CA THR A 155 -0.03 8.63 8.27
C THR A 155 0.52 7.57 9.22
N ALA A 156 1.70 7.04 8.96
CA ALA A 156 2.36 6.08 9.84
C ALA A 156 2.63 6.68 11.24
N MET A 157 3.09 7.95 11.29
CA MET A 157 3.29 8.65 12.56
C MET A 157 1.99 8.89 13.31
N ALA A 158 0.88 9.18 12.61
CA ALA A 158 -0.44 9.35 13.21
C ALA A 158 -0.94 8.03 13.83
N PHE A 159 -0.81 6.90 13.14
CA PHE A 159 -1.10 5.57 13.70
C PHE A 159 -0.25 5.27 14.92
N ALA A 160 1.08 5.51 14.85
CA ALA A 160 1.98 5.30 15.99
C ALA A 160 1.57 6.14 17.21
N ALA A 161 1.22 7.41 16.99
CA ALA A 161 0.78 8.29 18.06
C ALA A 161 -0.56 7.85 18.64
N ALA A 162 -1.51 7.45 17.80
CA ALA A 162 -2.81 6.95 18.22
C ALA A 162 -2.70 5.65 19.04
N ALA A 163 -1.90 4.68 18.57
CA ALA A 163 -1.62 3.44 19.29
C ALA A 163 -0.97 3.70 20.67
N ARG A 164 0.02 4.60 20.73
CA ARG A 164 0.69 4.99 21.98
C ARG A 164 -0.26 5.63 23.00
N ARG A 165 -1.19 6.49 22.54
CA ARG A 165 -2.19 7.10 23.44
C ARG A 165 -3.08 6.05 24.11
N GLN A 166 -3.22 4.89 23.48
CA GLN A 166 -4.03 3.77 24.00
C GLN A 166 -3.18 2.69 24.70
N GLY A 167 -1.89 2.92 24.93
CA GLY A 167 -1.03 2.05 25.73
C GLY A 167 0.04 1.28 24.95
N ALA A 168 -0.02 1.21 23.63
CA ALA A 168 0.99 0.51 22.85
C ALA A 168 2.39 1.13 23.01
N THR A 169 3.40 0.28 23.05
CA THR A 169 4.81 0.65 23.07
C THR A 169 5.39 0.53 21.66
N VAL A 170 6.08 1.54 21.19
CA VAL A 170 6.75 1.54 19.88
C VAL A 170 8.24 1.84 20.07
N ARG A 171 9.10 0.92 19.63
CA ARG A 171 10.56 0.99 19.76
C ARG A 171 11.22 1.03 18.39
N GLN A 172 12.05 2.04 18.19
CA GLN A 172 12.94 2.19 17.03
C GLN A 172 14.36 1.74 17.40
N GLY A 173 15.16 1.38 16.41
CA GLY A 173 16.51 0.84 16.63
C GLY A 173 16.49 -0.55 17.30
N ALA A 174 15.38 -1.29 17.18
CA ALA A 174 15.18 -2.61 17.77
C ALA A 174 14.97 -3.65 16.65
N ALA A 175 16.06 -4.02 16.00
CA ALA A 175 16.05 -4.98 14.90
C ALA A 175 15.75 -6.40 15.42
N VAL A 176 14.67 -7.00 14.96
CA VAL A 176 14.36 -8.42 15.18
C VAL A 176 15.21 -9.24 14.20
N GLN A 177 15.94 -10.21 14.75
CA GLN A 177 16.80 -11.11 13.98
C GLN A 177 16.19 -12.50 13.84
N GLU A 178 15.38 -12.93 14.81
CA GLU A 178 14.85 -14.29 14.86
C GLU A 178 13.44 -14.29 15.49
N LEU A 179 12.56 -15.10 14.93
CA LEU A 179 11.27 -15.43 15.52
C LEU A 179 11.42 -16.68 16.37
N LEU A 180 11.02 -16.61 17.63
CA LEU A 180 11.15 -17.71 18.59
C LEU A 180 9.85 -18.53 18.64
N HIS A 181 10.00 -19.86 18.65
CA HIS A 181 8.86 -20.78 18.77
C HIS A 181 9.22 -21.98 19.65
N ASP A 182 8.19 -22.61 20.21
CA ASP A 182 8.27 -23.87 20.95
C ASP A 182 7.05 -24.73 20.65
N GLY A 183 7.27 -25.99 20.31
CA GLY A 183 6.19 -26.93 20.04
C GLY A 183 5.20 -26.51 18.92
N GLY A 184 5.64 -25.75 17.94
CA GLY A 184 4.79 -25.25 16.85
C GLY A 184 3.99 -23.98 17.20
N ARG A 185 4.37 -23.27 18.28
CA ARG A 185 3.76 -22.02 18.71
C ARG A 185 4.81 -20.92 18.81
N ALA A 186 4.51 -19.73 18.29
CA ALA A 186 5.34 -18.54 18.48
C ALA A 186 5.37 -18.14 19.96
N THR A 187 6.57 -17.84 20.47
CA THR A 187 6.78 -17.49 21.90
C THR A 187 7.44 -16.12 22.08
N GLY A 188 7.89 -15.50 21.00
CA GLY A 188 8.52 -14.19 21.04
C GLY A 188 9.50 -13.95 19.90
N VAL A 189 10.42 -13.03 20.11
CA VAL A 189 11.44 -12.64 19.15
C VAL A 189 12.81 -12.47 19.82
N ARG A 190 13.88 -12.64 19.06
CA ARG A 190 15.25 -12.29 19.45
C ARG A 190 15.69 -11.06 18.67
N LEU A 191 16.23 -10.06 19.37
CA LEU A 191 16.79 -8.87 18.78
C LEU A 191 18.24 -9.07 18.34
N ALA A 192 18.73 -8.21 17.47
CA ALA A 192 20.11 -8.24 16.97
C ALA A 192 21.18 -8.02 18.06
N ASP A 193 20.84 -7.44 19.22
CA ASP A 193 21.72 -7.31 20.37
C ASP A 193 21.75 -8.56 21.26
N GLY A 194 21.05 -9.63 20.87
CA GLY A 194 20.93 -10.91 21.57
C GLY A 194 19.82 -10.95 22.65
N SER A 195 19.18 -9.84 22.98
CA SER A 195 18.07 -9.82 23.93
C SER A 195 16.84 -10.50 23.34
N THR A 196 15.97 -11.02 24.21
CA THR A 196 14.73 -11.68 23.81
C THR A 196 13.52 -10.94 24.35
N VAL A 197 12.44 -10.94 23.59
CA VAL A 197 11.13 -10.40 23.96
C VAL A 197 10.11 -11.52 23.85
N SER A 198 9.47 -11.87 24.97
CA SER A 198 8.40 -12.86 24.97
C SER A 198 7.10 -12.27 24.40
N ALA A 199 6.30 -13.08 23.71
CA ALA A 199 5.05 -12.65 23.10
C ALA A 199 3.94 -13.69 23.26
N GLY A 200 2.72 -13.22 23.55
CA GLY A 200 1.51 -14.03 23.42
C GLY A 200 1.16 -14.33 21.96
N SER A 201 1.38 -13.37 21.08
CA SER A 201 1.26 -13.49 19.63
C SER A 201 2.33 -12.62 18.93
N VAL A 202 2.76 -13.03 17.73
CA VAL A 202 3.70 -12.27 16.91
C VAL A 202 3.06 -11.96 15.54
N VAL A 203 3.10 -10.69 15.13
CA VAL A 203 2.69 -10.23 13.80
C VAL A 203 3.93 -9.77 13.04
N VAL A 204 4.24 -10.41 11.92
CA VAL A 204 5.32 -10.02 11.02
C VAL A 204 4.76 -9.06 9.97
N ALA A 205 5.10 -7.77 10.10
CA ALA A 205 4.71 -6.68 9.20
C ALA A 205 5.96 -5.95 8.67
N ALA A 206 7.01 -6.74 8.35
CA ALA A 206 8.33 -6.25 7.99
C ALA A 206 8.50 -5.98 6.47
N GLY A 207 7.39 -5.92 5.69
CA GLY A 207 7.42 -5.69 4.25
C GLY A 207 8.33 -6.68 3.53
N ALA A 208 9.23 -6.19 2.68
CA ALA A 208 10.17 -7.00 1.90
C ALA A 208 11.06 -7.95 2.74
N TRP A 209 11.32 -7.60 4.00
CA TRP A 209 12.16 -8.41 4.92
C TRP A 209 11.39 -9.51 5.67
N SER A 210 10.09 -9.63 5.43
CA SER A 210 9.26 -10.67 6.06
C SER A 210 9.67 -12.07 5.62
N VAL A 211 10.15 -12.22 4.37
CA VAL A 211 10.61 -13.50 3.82
C VAL A 211 11.75 -14.08 4.67
N ASP A 212 12.78 -13.28 4.92
CA ASP A 212 13.98 -13.73 5.66
C ASP A 212 13.69 -14.08 7.12
N LEU A 213 12.70 -13.40 7.72
CA LEU A 213 12.27 -13.69 9.09
C LEU A 213 11.45 -14.99 9.19
N LEU A 214 10.67 -15.32 8.17
CA LEU A 214 9.75 -16.46 8.16
C LEU A 214 10.37 -17.74 7.63
N ALA A 215 11.31 -17.65 6.69
CA ALA A 215 11.95 -18.79 6.04
C ALA A 215 12.63 -19.79 7.02
N PRO A 216 13.33 -19.35 8.09
CA PRO A 216 13.93 -20.29 9.06
C PRO A 216 12.92 -21.16 9.80
N LEU A 217 11.66 -20.72 9.86
CA LEU A 217 10.55 -21.44 10.46
C LEU A 217 9.82 -22.38 9.49
N GLY A 218 10.25 -22.45 8.23
CA GLY A 218 9.60 -23.23 7.19
C GLY A 218 8.32 -22.59 6.64
N VAL A 219 8.04 -21.32 6.95
CA VAL A 219 6.92 -20.59 6.39
C VAL A 219 7.37 -20.00 5.04
N ASP A 220 6.86 -20.58 3.97
CA ASP A 220 7.13 -20.13 2.60
C ASP A 220 6.23 -18.93 2.24
N LEU A 221 6.84 -17.75 2.12
CA LEU A 221 6.17 -16.52 1.72
C LEU A 221 6.62 -16.15 0.30
N PRO A 222 5.79 -16.37 -0.74
CA PRO A 222 6.19 -16.24 -2.13
C PRO A 222 6.21 -14.77 -2.58
N ILE A 223 7.12 -13.99 -2.01
CA ILE A 223 7.35 -12.59 -2.33
C ILE A 223 8.65 -12.45 -3.13
N VAL A 224 8.57 -11.72 -4.23
CA VAL A 224 9.75 -11.22 -4.95
C VAL A 224 9.81 -9.71 -4.78
N VAL A 225 10.96 -9.22 -4.34
CA VAL A 225 11.15 -7.77 -4.16
C VAL A 225 11.53 -7.16 -5.50
N HIS A 226 10.82 -6.10 -5.88
CA HIS A 226 11.08 -5.35 -7.11
C HIS A 226 11.32 -3.87 -6.80
N ARG A 227 12.30 -3.28 -7.47
CA ARG A 227 12.57 -1.84 -7.40
C ARG A 227 11.62 -1.09 -8.31
N GLU A 228 11.03 -0.01 -7.78
CA GLU A 228 10.08 0.85 -8.51
C GLU A 228 10.51 2.32 -8.40
N PRO A 229 11.05 2.90 -9.48
CA PRO A 229 11.40 4.30 -9.53
C PRO A 229 10.18 5.22 -9.71
N LEU A 230 10.33 6.47 -9.25
CA LEU A 230 9.35 7.55 -9.38
C LEU A 230 10.08 8.81 -9.85
N LEU A 231 9.44 9.59 -10.73
CA LEU A 231 9.97 10.86 -11.19
C LEU A 231 9.20 12.02 -10.56
N LEU A 232 9.89 13.11 -10.27
CA LEU A 232 9.32 14.42 -10.01
C LEU A 232 9.62 15.32 -11.21
N VAL A 233 8.57 15.84 -11.82
CA VAL A 233 8.61 16.64 -13.04
C VAL A 233 8.07 18.04 -12.72
N ASP A 234 8.88 19.07 -12.98
CA ASP A 234 8.39 20.45 -13.01
C ASP A 234 7.54 20.62 -14.29
N PRO A 235 6.25 20.95 -14.20
CA PRO A 235 5.41 21.12 -15.37
C PRO A 235 5.74 22.39 -16.19
N GLY A 236 6.59 23.28 -15.66
CA GLY A 236 6.96 24.56 -16.28
C GLY A 236 5.89 25.65 -16.19
N GLU A 237 4.70 25.32 -15.72
CA GLU A 237 3.59 26.24 -15.47
C GLU A 237 2.65 25.68 -14.36
N PRO A 238 1.96 26.53 -13.62
CA PRO A 238 1.01 26.07 -12.59
C PRO A 238 -0.19 25.35 -13.23
N LEU A 239 -0.51 24.15 -12.72
CA LEU A 239 -1.65 23.35 -13.22
C LEU A 239 -2.92 23.50 -12.35
N GLY A 240 -2.82 24.15 -11.18
CA GLY A 240 -3.92 24.23 -10.23
C GLY A 240 -4.22 22.88 -9.53
N ASP A 241 -5.41 22.77 -8.98
CA ASP A 241 -5.86 21.56 -8.27
C ASP A 241 -6.35 20.53 -9.31
N VAL A 242 -5.47 19.62 -9.70
CA VAL A 242 -5.79 18.53 -10.62
C VAL A 242 -5.95 17.21 -9.85
N PRO A 243 -6.91 16.35 -10.23
CA PRO A 243 -7.05 15.03 -9.60
C PRO A 243 -5.86 14.13 -9.96
N VAL A 244 -5.66 13.06 -9.19
CA VAL A 244 -4.74 11.99 -9.59
C VAL A 244 -5.25 11.39 -10.92
N LEU A 245 -4.36 11.24 -11.89
CA LEU A 245 -4.65 10.58 -13.18
C LEU A 245 -3.97 9.22 -13.24
N SER A 246 -4.75 8.16 -13.43
CA SER A 246 -4.25 6.82 -13.76
C SER A 246 -4.53 6.53 -15.23
N ASP A 247 -3.47 6.47 -16.00
CA ASP A 247 -3.46 6.23 -17.43
C ASP A 247 -3.20 4.75 -17.71
N LEU A 248 -4.25 4.00 -18.01
CA LEU A 248 -4.15 2.58 -18.36
C LEU A 248 -3.97 2.33 -19.87
N VAL A 249 -3.67 3.37 -20.63
CA VAL A 249 -3.26 3.26 -22.03
C VAL A 249 -1.75 3.22 -22.13
N THR A 250 -1.06 4.20 -21.52
CA THR A 250 0.41 4.26 -21.52
C THR A 250 1.03 3.60 -20.27
N LEU A 251 0.20 3.16 -19.33
CA LEU A 251 0.58 2.50 -18.07
C LEU A 251 1.45 3.39 -17.17
N GLN A 252 0.93 4.58 -16.85
CA GLN A 252 1.53 5.50 -15.89
C GLN A 252 0.45 6.09 -14.99
N TYR A 253 0.86 6.68 -13.87
CA TYR A 253 -0.02 7.51 -13.05
C TYR A 253 0.69 8.82 -12.69
N ILE A 254 -0.12 9.87 -12.58
CA ILE A 254 0.37 11.22 -12.37
C ILE A 254 -0.44 11.84 -11.23
N ARG A 255 0.23 12.50 -10.30
CA ARG A 255 -0.40 13.34 -9.29
C ARG A 255 0.40 14.61 -9.03
N ALA A 256 -0.28 15.72 -8.70
CA ALA A 256 0.39 16.92 -8.27
C ALA A 256 0.96 16.76 -6.86
N GLU A 257 2.15 17.33 -6.64
CA GLU A 257 2.73 17.56 -5.33
C GLU A 257 2.35 18.96 -4.82
N ARG A 258 2.39 19.16 -3.51
CA ARG A 258 2.20 20.49 -2.91
C ARG A 258 3.24 21.52 -3.34
N SER A 259 4.41 21.08 -3.81
CA SER A 259 5.45 21.92 -4.41
C SER A 259 5.07 22.48 -5.77
N GLY A 260 4.02 21.94 -6.41
CA GLY A 260 3.63 22.23 -7.79
C GLY A 260 4.26 21.30 -8.83
N GLU A 261 5.17 20.43 -8.43
CA GLU A 261 5.71 19.36 -9.28
C GLU A 261 4.66 18.27 -9.52
N LEU A 262 4.87 17.46 -10.56
CA LEU A 262 4.10 16.25 -10.82
C LEU A 262 4.94 15.01 -10.45
N LEU A 263 4.38 14.17 -9.58
CA LEU A 263 4.91 12.84 -9.36
C LEU A 263 4.39 11.94 -10.48
N VAL A 264 5.31 11.29 -11.17
CA VAL A 264 5.03 10.35 -12.27
C VAL A 264 5.52 8.96 -11.85
N GLY A 265 4.61 8.01 -11.83
CA GLY A 265 4.89 6.62 -11.51
C GLY A 265 4.49 5.67 -12.62
N ASN A 266 5.11 4.50 -12.64
CA ASN A 266 4.86 3.44 -13.59
C ASN A 266 3.68 2.55 -13.12
N SER A 267 2.87 2.10 -14.06
CA SER A 267 1.81 1.10 -13.85
C SER A 267 2.03 -0.16 -14.70
N ASP A 268 3.15 -0.25 -15.42
CA ASP A 268 3.52 -1.40 -16.23
C ASP A 268 4.26 -2.44 -15.39
N LEU A 269 3.54 -3.45 -14.93
CA LEU A 269 4.10 -4.54 -14.13
C LEU A 269 5.05 -5.46 -14.92
N GLY A 270 5.01 -5.42 -16.25
CA GLY A 270 5.92 -6.19 -17.10
C GLY A 270 7.37 -5.67 -17.08
N THR A 271 7.58 -4.46 -16.55
CA THR A 271 8.90 -3.83 -16.46
C THR A 271 9.56 -3.94 -15.08
N LEU A 272 8.90 -4.58 -14.12
CA LEU A 272 9.43 -4.77 -12.78
C LEU A 272 10.72 -5.59 -12.80
N SER A 273 11.75 -5.11 -12.08
CA SER A 273 13.03 -5.79 -11.96
C SER A 273 13.28 -6.25 -10.53
N PRO A 274 13.65 -7.54 -10.30
CA PRO A 274 14.01 -8.04 -8.98
C PRO A 274 15.15 -7.20 -8.37
N SER A 275 15.09 -6.97 -7.08
CA SER A 275 16.05 -6.11 -6.37
C SER A 275 16.26 -6.58 -4.93
N ASP A 276 17.44 -6.28 -4.38
CA ASP A 276 17.71 -6.44 -2.97
C ASP A 276 17.20 -5.19 -2.22
N PRO A 277 16.31 -5.32 -1.22
CA PRO A 277 15.75 -4.19 -0.49
C PRO A 277 16.79 -3.44 0.38
N ASP A 278 17.94 -4.05 0.65
CA ASP A 278 19.03 -3.44 1.41
C ASP A 278 20.16 -2.87 0.50
N ALA A 279 20.12 -3.12 -0.82
CA ALA A 279 21.20 -2.77 -1.75
C ALA A 279 20.70 -2.29 -3.13
N TYR A 280 19.69 -1.41 -3.19
CA TYR A 280 19.18 -0.84 -4.43
C TYR A 280 19.54 0.64 -4.61
N SER A 281 19.60 1.12 -5.88
CA SER A 281 19.72 2.55 -6.18
C SER A 281 18.42 3.29 -5.80
N ASN A 282 18.55 4.35 -5.01
CA ASN A 282 17.42 5.23 -4.65
C ASN A 282 17.08 6.27 -5.74
N GLN A 283 17.64 6.12 -6.95
CA GLN A 283 17.39 7.02 -8.08
C GLN A 283 16.95 6.20 -9.29
N ALA A 284 16.17 6.80 -10.19
CA ALA A 284 15.82 6.19 -11.46
C ALA A 284 17.06 5.99 -12.35
N ASP A 285 17.07 4.90 -13.11
CA ASP A 285 18.07 4.68 -14.16
C ASP A 285 17.72 5.51 -15.39
N GLU A 286 18.73 5.87 -16.19
CA GLU A 286 18.57 6.66 -17.40
C GLU A 286 17.53 6.04 -18.37
N ALA A 287 17.59 4.72 -18.57
CA ALA A 287 16.61 4.01 -19.40
C ALA A 287 15.16 4.11 -18.90
N TYR A 288 14.95 4.12 -17.57
CA TYR A 288 13.63 4.35 -17.00
C TYR A 288 13.17 5.82 -17.21
N VAL A 289 14.08 6.77 -17.00
CA VAL A 289 13.82 8.20 -17.20
C VAL A 289 13.40 8.45 -18.63
N ASP A 290 14.11 7.90 -19.63
CA ASP A 290 13.79 8.06 -21.05
C ASP A 290 12.38 7.57 -21.37
N VAL A 291 12.02 6.34 -20.95
CA VAL A 291 10.70 5.77 -21.20
C VAL A 291 9.59 6.55 -20.48
N ALA A 292 9.80 6.91 -19.21
CA ALA A 292 8.79 7.61 -18.43
C ALA A 292 8.57 9.04 -18.92
N THR A 293 9.62 9.74 -19.34
CA THR A 293 9.52 11.09 -19.92
C THR A 293 8.90 11.08 -21.30
N GLU A 294 9.15 10.05 -22.13
CA GLU A 294 8.47 9.86 -23.41
C GLU A 294 6.95 9.68 -23.22
N LYS A 295 6.54 8.78 -22.31
CA LYS A 295 5.13 8.59 -21.96
C LYS A 295 4.49 9.85 -21.41
N PHE A 296 5.20 10.59 -20.55
CA PHE A 296 4.73 11.85 -19.98
C PHE A 296 4.53 12.90 -21.08
N ALA A 297 5.51 13.10 -21.98
CA ALA A 297 5.42 14.06 -23.07
C ALA A 297 4.30 13.73 -24.06
N ALA A 298 4.06 12.45 -24.34
CA ALA A 298 2.93 11.99 -25.14
C ALA A 298 1.58 12.34 -24.50
N ARG A 299 1.47 12.19 -23.16
CA ARG A 299 0.25 12.52 -22.41
C ARG A 299 0.05 14.03 -22.25
N PHE A 300 1.12 14.81 -22.11
CA PHE A 300 1.05 16.26 -21.87
C PHE A 300 1.80 17.07 -22.93
N PRO A 301 1.39 17.00 -24.22
CA PRO A 301 2.11 17.67 -25.32
C PRO A 301 2.07 19.20 -25.21
N LYS A 302 1.20 19.76 -24.39
CA LYS A 302 1.12 21.20 -24.13
C LYS A 302 2.16 21.70 -23.14
N LEU A 303 2.69 20.83 -22.28
CA LEU A 303 3.68 21.17 -21.25
C LEU A 303 5.11 21.15 -21.84
N GLN A 304 5.37 22.01 -22.83
CA GLN A 304 6.64 22.02 -23.58
C GLN A 304 7.84 22.48 -22.75
N SER A 305 7.59 23.16 -21.61
CA SER A 305 8.62 23.62 -20.69
C SER A 305 8.85 22.65 -19.53
N ALA A 306 8.13 21.51 -19.52
CA ALA A 306 8.30 20.53 -18.45
C ALA A 306 9.70 19.94 -18.44
N GLY A 307 10.22 19.69 -17.21
CA GLY A 307 11.54 19.12 -17.01
C GLY A 307 11.62 18.20 -15.80
N LEU A 308 12.51 17.22 -15.85
CA LEU A 308 12.78 16.35 -14.73
C LEU A 308 13.46 17.14 -13.60
N SER A 309 12.82 17.22 -12.42
CA SER A 309 13.40 17.84 -11.23
C SER A 309 14.27 16.87 -10.45
N SER A 310 13.75 15.68 -10.19
CA SER A 310 14.43 14.64 -9.41
C SER A 310 13.78 13.29 -9.60
N SER A 311 14.39 12.26 -9.03
CA SER A 311 13.80 10.92 -8.94
C SER A 311 14.12 10.27 -7.61
N TYR A 312 13.31 9.28 -7.23
CA TYR A 312 13.63 8.37 -6.14
C TYR A 312 13.09 6.98 -6.47
N ALA A 313 13.48 5.98 -5.69
CA ALA A 313 12.98 4.62 -5.84
C ALA A 313 12.61 4.02 -4.49
N GLY A 314 11.65 3.10 -4.52
CA GLY A 314 11.28 2.22 -3.44
C GLY A 314 11.32 0.76 -3.87
N CYS A 315 10.99 -0.13 -2.95
CA CYS A 315 10.82 -1.55 -3.25
C CYS A 315 9.36 -1.95 -3.02
N TYR A 316 8.81 -2.71 -3.98
CA TYR A 316 7.57 -3.44 -3.83
C TYR A 316 7.88 -4.87 -3.40
N ASP A 317 7.12 -5.37 -2.45
CA ASP A 317 7.09 -6.76 -2.00
C ASP A 317 5.97 -7.48 -2.77
N VAL A 318 6.30 -8.07 -3.93
CA VAL A 318 5.33 -8.53 -4.93
C VAL A 318 5.00 -10.00 -4.73
N THR A 319 3.72 -10.30 -4.57
CA THR A 319 3.17 -11.67 -4.53
C THR A 319 2.81 -12.15 -5.94
N PRO A 320 2.63 -13.47 -6.16
CA PRO A 320 2.27 -14.03 -7.47
C PRO A 320 0.95 -13.51 -8.06
N ASP A 321 0.03 -13.06 -7.21
CA ASP A 321 -1.28 -12.53 -7.61
C ASP A 321 -1.42 -11.02 -7.37
N PHE A 322 -0.33 -10.35 -6.99
CA PHE A 322 -0.30 -8.92 -6.67
C PHE A 322 -1.24 -8.49 -5.54
N ASN A 323 -1.66 -9.43 -4.68
CA ASN A 323 -2.51 -9.13 -3.53
C ASN A 323 -1.79 -9.47 -2.23
N PRO A 324 -2.06 -8.75 -1.12
CA PRO A 324 -1.35 -8.94 0.13
C PRO A 324 -1.62 -10.32 0.76
N VAL A 325 -0.70 -10.74 1.61
CA VAL A 325 -0.87 -11.84 2.55
C VAL A 325 -1.21 -11.24 3.91
N LEU A 326 -2.42 -11.52 4.40
CA LEU A 326 -2.92 -11.12 5.71
C LEU A 326 -3.48 -12.38 6.35
N SER A 327 -2.64 -13.10 7.11
CA SER A 327 -2.93 -14.48 7.45
C SER A 327 -2.32 -14.89 8.80
N ALA A 328 -3.00 -15.81 9.50
CA ALA A 328 -2.29 -16.71 10.40
C ALA A 328 -1.39 -17.65 9.58
N THR A 329 -0.34 -18.17 10.19
CA THR A 329 0.52 -19.22 9.61
C THR A 329 0.19 -20.57 10.25
N ASP A 330 0.85 -21.65 9.80
CA ASP A 330 0.74 -22.97 10.43
C ASP A 330 1.40 -23.04 11.82
N ILE A 331 2.13 -22.00 12.20
CA ILE A 331 2.67 -21.84 13.57
C ILE A 331 1.65 -21.06 14.39
N ASP A 332 1.14 -21.70 15.43
CA ASP A 332 0.17 -21.08 16.34
C ASP A 332 0.68 -19.73 16.87
N ARG A 333 -0.19 -18.69 16.86
CA ARG A 333 0.11 -17.33 17.30
C ARG A 333 1.17 -16.58 16.47
N LEU A 334 1.48 -17.04 15.26
CA LEU A 334 2.29 -16.32 14.30
C LEU A 334 1.42 -15.85 13.14
N PHE A 335 1.44 -14.55 12.88
CA PHE A 335 0.66 -13.89 11.84
C PHE A 335 1.58 -13.13 10.88
N VAL A 336 1.13 -12.93 9.64
CA VAL A 336 1.88 -12.20 8.61
C VAL A 336 1.01 -11.16 7.92
N ALA A 337 1.58 -9.97 7.73
CA ALA A 337 1.02 -8.87 6.93
C ALA A 337 2.12 -8.34 5.99
N ALA A 338 2.18 -8.87 4.77
CA ALA A 338 3.24 -8.58 3.80
C ALA A 338 2.77 -8.80 2.36
N GLY A 339 3.59 -8.48 1.37
CA GLY A 339 3.29 -8.73 -0.03
C GLY A 339 2.29 -7.73 -0.62
N PHE A 340 2.41 -6.48 -0.25
CA PHE A 340 1.43 -5.44 -0.62
C PHE A 340 1.49 -5.01 -2.08
N SER A 341 2.52 -5.38 -2.81
CA SER A 341 2.63 -5.21 -4.28
C SER A 341 2.32 -3.77 -4.75
N GLY A 342 2.69 -2.75 -3.95
CA GLY A 342 2.42 -1.34 -4.22
C GLY A 342 1.04 -0.82 -3.78
N HIS A 343 0.20 -1.64 -3.14
CA HIS A 343 -1.16 -1.24 -2.72
C HIS A 343 -1.27 -0.78 -1.26
N GLY A 344 -0.31 -1.11 -0.40
CA GLY A 344 -0.39 -1.04 1.05
C GLY A 344 -0.97 0.27 1.60
N PHE A 345 -0.43 1.43 1.21
CA PHE A 345 -0.76 2.70 1.84
C PHE A 345 -2.28 2.94 2.00
N LYS A 346 -3.04 2.89 0.89
CA LYS A 346 -4.47 3.23 0.91
C LYS A 346 -5.36 2.19 1.59
N ILE A 347 -4.87 0.95 1.73
CA ILE A 347 -5.59 -0.12 2.42
C ILE A 347 -5.14 -0.29 3.87
N SER A 348 -4.09 0.40 4.33
CA SER A 348 -3.48 0.19 5.63
C SER A 348 -4.44 0.24 6.83
N PRO A 349 -5.47 1.13 6.87
CA PRO A 349 -6.45 1.08 7.95
C PRO A 349 -7.19 -0.25 8.02
N ALA A 350 -7.66 -0.75 6.88
CA ALA A 350 -8.39 -2.02 6.81
C ALA A 350 -7.47 -3.24 7.02
N VAL A 351 -6.19 -3.14 6.65
CA VAL A 351 -5.17 -4.14 7.02
C VAL A 351 -5.05 -4.21 8.54
N GLY A 352 -4.94 -3.06 9.20
CA GLY A 352 -4.89 -2.99 10.66
C GLY A 352 -6.10 -3.66 11.31
N GLU A 353 -7.31 -3.33 10.82
CA GLU A 353 -8.57 -3.93 11.32
C GLU A 353 -8.57 -5.46 11.12
N LEU A 354 -8.26 -5.94 9.91
CA LEU A 354 -8.24 -7.37 9.61
C LEU A 354 -7.21 -8.13 10.45
N MET A 355 -6.00 -7.58 10.58
CA MET A 355 -4.96 -8.22 11.39
C MET A 355 -5.32 -8.24 12.88
N ALA A 356 -5.95 -7.19 13.41
CA ALA A 356 -6.46 -7.17 14.77
C ALA A 356 -7.59 -8.20 14.96
N ASP A 357 -8.50 -8.34 13.99
CA ASP A 357 -9.53 -9.38 13.98
C ASP A 357 -8.91 -10.78 14.02
N LEU A 358 -7.92 -11.06 13.18
CA LEU A 358 -7.25 -12.35 13.13
C LEU A 358 -6.54 -12.69 14.46
N VAL A 359 -5.87 -11.72 15.08
CA VAL A 359 -5.14 -11.92 16.33
C VAL A 359 -6.10 -12.18 17.49
N VAL A 360 -7.23 -11.46 17.56
CA VAL A 360 -8.19 -11.50 18.67
C VAL A 360 -9.25 -12.58 18.45
N ASP A 361 -9.87 -12.59 17.27
CA ASP A 361 -11.09 -13.36 16.99
C ASP A 361 -10.83 -14.58 16.07
N GLY A 362 -9.66 -14.64 15.43
CA GLY A 362 -9.27 -15.71 14.51
C GLY A 362 -9.93 -15.62 13.11
N CYS A 363 -10.77 -14.63 12.88
CA CYS A 363 -11.45 -14.41 11.60
C CYS A 363 -11.81 -12.94 11.42
N SER A 364 -12.06 -12.52 10.16
CA SER A 364 -12.52 -11.16 9.86
C SER A 364 -13.93 -10.91 10.38
N ASN A 365 -14.14 -9.73 10.97
CA ASN A 365 -15.45 -9.21 11.35
C ASN A 365 -16.12 -8.36 10.24
N ALA A 366 -15.43 -8.15 9.12
CA ALA A 366 -15.90 -7.42 7.97
C ALA A 366 -16.34 -8.38 6.84
N PRO A 367 -17.65 -8.56 6.57
CA PRO A 367 -18.12 -9.53 5.57
C PRO A 367 -17.65 -9.23 4.14
N ASP A 368 -17.37 -7.97 3.83
CA ASP A 368 -16.85 -7.48 2.55
C ASP A 368 -15.32 -7.58 2.41
N VAL A 369 -14.63 -7.97 3.51
CA VAL A 369 -13.19 -8.22 3.57
C VAL A 369 -12.95 -9.59 4.22
N PRO A 370 -13.30 -10.69 3.58
CA PRO A 370 -13.11 -12.02 4.16
C PRO A 370 -11.60 -12.34 4.25
N HIS A 371 -11.15 -12.76 5.45
CA HIS A 371 -9.74 -13.10 5.68
C HIS A 371 -9.26 -14.26 4.79
N THR A 372 -10.17 -15.12 4.35
CA THR A 372 -9.88 -16.24 3.46
C THR A 372 -9.33 -15.81 2.11
N ASP A 373 -9.65 -14.59 1.64
CA ASP A 373 -9.11 -14.05 0.39
C ASP A 373 -7.59 -13.83 0.49
N PHE A 374 -7.12 -13.41 1.66
CA PHE A 374 -5.74 -13.00 1.87
C PHE A 374 -4.88 -14.06 2.59
N ARG A 375 -5.41 -15.29 2.71
CA ARG A 375 -4.70 -16.40 3.38
C ARG A 375 -3.43 -16.78 2.62
N LEU A 376 -2.38 -17.13 3.38
CA LEU A 376 -1.11 -17.55 2.79
C LEU A 376 -1.25 -18.83 1.97
N SER A 377 -2.07 -19.79 2.43
CA SER A 377 -2.25 -21.10 1.79
C SER A 377 -2.81 -21.03 0.36
N ARG A 378 -3.44 -19.90 -0.05
CA ARG A 378 -3.99 -19.73 -1.40
C ARG A 378 -2.98 -20.00 -2.53
N PHE A 379 -1.68 -19.73 -2.26
CA PHE A 379 -0.63 -19.98 -3.27
C PHE A 379 -0.35 -21.46 -3.44
N ALA A 380 -0.24 -22.22 -2.34
CA ALA A 380 -0.06 -23.68 -2.39
C ALA A 380 -1.31 -24.41 -2.93
N GLU A 381 -2.49 -23.87 -2.65
CA GLU A 381 -3.77 -24.36 -3.16
C GLU A 381 -4.00 -24.01 -4.64
N GLY A 382 -3.26 -23.04 -5.19
CA GLY A 382 -3.47 -22.53 -6.55
C GLY A 382 -4.71 -21.62 -6.69
N GLU A 383 -5.26 -21.16 -5.56
CA GLU A 383 -6.46 -20.31 -5.48
C GLU A 383 -6.08 -18.81 -5.42
N LEU A 384 -5.39 -18.34 -6.45
CA LEU A 384 -4.96 -16.96 -6.56
C LEU A 384 -6.16 -16.01 -6.64
N LEU A 385 -6.05 -14.86 -5.95
CA LEU A 385 -7.01 -13.78 -6.09
C LEU A 385 -6.94 -13.17 -7.48
N ARG A 386 -8.09 -13.10 -8.14
CA ARG A 386 -8.22 -12.54 -9.49
C ARG A 386 -9.41 -11.61 -9.57
N THR A 387 -9.27 -10.57 -10.39
CA THR A 387 -10.42 -9.74 -10.75
C THR A 387 -11.41 -10.54 -11.59
N PRO A 388 -12.73 -10.41 -11.33
CA PRO A 388 -13.76 -10.96 -12.23
C PRO A 388 -13.85 -10.22 -13.57
N HIS A 389 -13.25 -9.04 -13.70
CA HIS A 389 -13.27 -8.18 -14.88
C HIS A 389 -11.82 -7.77 -15.27
N PRO A 390 -10.98 -8.70 -15.77
CA PRO A 390 -9.58 -8.44 -16.05
C PRO A 390 -9.41 -7.49 -17.24
N TYR A 391 -8.47 -6.54 -17.12
CA TYR A 391 -8.09 -5.64 -18.19
C TYR A 391 -6.98 -6.25 -19.06
N VAL A 392 -7.12 -6.07 -20.38
CA VAL A 392 -6.09 -6.47 -21.33
C VAL A 392 -4.94 -5.45 -21.28
N GLY A 393 -3.72 -5.92 -21.09
CA GLY A 393 -2.51 -5.09 -21.13
C GLY A 393 -2.26 -4.21 -19.91
N ALA A 394 -3.16 -4.18 -18.92
CA ALA A 394 -3.01 -3.32 -17.75
C ALA A 394 -2.50 -4.04 -16.48
N GLY A 395 -2.05 -5.30 -16.63
CA GLY A 395 -1.53 -6.10 -15.53
C GLY A 395 -2.60 -6.53 -14.51
N GLN A 396 -2.18 -7.21 -13.43
CA GLN A 396 -3.08 -7.78 -12.43
C GLN A 396 -3.50 -6.78 -11.33
N MET A 397 -2.91 -5.60 -11.32
CA MET A 397 -3.24 -4.54 -10.34
C MET A 397 -4.59 -3.86 -10.58
N ARG A 398 -5.32 -4.27 -11.59
CA ARG A 398 -6.56 -3.62 -12.03
C ARG A 398 -7.73 -4.60 -12.02
#